data_99ef9777f6a757442f499a56cf65a2a7
#
_entry.id   99ef9777f6a757442f499a56cf65a2a7
#
_cell.length_a   1.000
_cell.length_b   1.000
_cell.length_c   1.000
_cell.angle_alpha   90.00
_cell.angle_beta   90.00
_cell.angle_gamma   90.00
#
_symmetry.space_group_name_H-M   'P 1'
#
loop_
_entity.id
_entity.type
_entity.pdbx_description
1 polymer ?
#
loop_
_entity_poly.entity_id
_entity_poly.type
_entity_poly.pdbx_seq_one_letter_code
_entity_poly.pdbx_strand_id
1 'polypeptide(L)'
;HDDQLAEPFESTIAVNHPLIYRGHSIYQSSFSDGGSSLSIDAWPLDSRAGTEPVSIQTKVFENRQMLWGEETMQLEMTSFRPFNINPDPTEEDERNLRDFGPNFTFKLRTETGEAREYENYMFPVERDGREYYLSGVRNSPAESFAYLYLPVDEDGSLQQFLNYSALLRDEELVSDIANSMMKEALAMLPERDEALEASLQQTLETLITMFVRGGFDEVRDFIDNNLPDAERDNLAPAYLGMLREMLARIYFSMDGITPQTVTNDQLLFLQDSVDTIGTLSRYGSPVFLQ
;
A
#
# COMPACT_ATOMS: atom_id res chain seq x y z
N HIS A 1 -6.28 8.07 -45.93
CA HIS A 1 -5.58 8.69 -47.06
C HIS A 1 -6.52 8.71 -48.24
N ASP A 2 -6.68 9.86 -48.86
CA ASP A 2 -7.40 9.98 -50.15
C ASP A 2 -6.36 10.29 -51.24
N ASP A 3 -5.99 9.27 -51.98
CA ASP A 3 -4.97 9.36 -53.04
C ASP A 3 -5.39 10.23 -54.25
N GLN A 4 -6.62 10.78 -54.22
CA GLN A 4 -7.13 11.69 -55.26
C GLN A 4 -6.98 13.18 -54.88
N LEU A 5 -6.45 13.47 -53.69
CA LEU A 5 -6.13 14.84 -53.31
C LEU A 5 -4.74 15.23 -53.83
N ALA A 6 -4.67 16.34 -54.56
CA ALA A 6 -3.39 16.89 -55.03
C ALA A 6 -2.53 17.42 -53.85
N GLU A 7 -3.18 17.89 -52.77
CA GLU A 7 -2.53 18.38 -51.56
C GLU A 7 -3.33 17.94 -50.32
N PRO A 8 -2.67 17.61 -49.21
CA PRO A 8 -3.35 17.32 -47.96
C PRO A 8 -4.03 18.58 -47.41
N PHE A 9 -5.22 18.43 -46.83
CA PHE A 9 -5.86 19.50 -46.06
C PHE A 9 -5.98 19.08 -44.59
N GLU A 10 -5.93 20.03 -43.71
CA GLU A 10 -6.12 19.84 -42.27
C GLU A 10 -7.52 20.30 -41.87
N SER A 11 -8.16 19.56 -40.97
CA SER A 11 -9.44 19.91 -40.41
C SER A 11 -9.50 19.50 -38.93
N THR A 12 -10.06 20.37 -38.10
CA THR A 12 -10.29 20.07 -36.69
C THR A 12 -11.63 19.39 -36.52
N ILE A 13 -11.62 18.25 -35.83
CA ILE A 13 -12.82 17.49 -35.45
C ILE A 13 -13.00 17.67 -33.94
N ALA A 14 -14.22 17.96 -33.50
CA ALA A 14 -14.56 18.10 -32.08
C ALA A 14 -15.83 17.32 -31.77
N VAL A 15 -16.14 17.16 -30.49
CA VAL A 15 -17.41 16.57 -30.06
C VAL A 15 -18.58 17.35 -30.64
N ASN A 16 -19.51 16.65 -31.29
CA ASN A 16 -20.65 17.21 -32.06
C ASN A 16 -20.29 18.06 -33.29
N HIS A 17 -19.01 18.11 -33.71
CA HIS A 17 -18.54 18.80 -34.91
C HIS A 17 -17.73 17.83 -35.77
N PRO A 18 -18.39 16.89 -36.48
CA PRO A 18 -17.71 15.92 -37.34
C PRO A 18 -17.15 16.58 -38.59
N LEU A 19 -16.10 15.99 -39.15
CA LEU A 19 -15.67 16.29 -40.50
C LEU A 19 -16.59 15.56 -41.48
N ILE A 20 -17.27 16.32 -42.36
CA ILE A 20 -18.02 15.77 -43.49
C ILE A 20 -17.17 15.87 -44.74
N TYR A 21 -16.78 14.72 -45.25
CA TYR A 21 -15.94 14.64 -46.45
C TYR A 21 -16.47 13.62 -47.45
N ARG A 22 -16.79 14.04 -48.66
CA ARG A 22 -17.30 13.19 -49.76
C ARG A 22 -18.49 12.30 -49.36
N GLY A 23 -19.41 12.81 -48.56
CA GLY A 23 -20.58 12.07 -48.11
C GLY A 23 -20.31 11.13 -46.91
N HIS A 24 -19.10 11.09 -46.41
CA HIS A 24 -18.73 10.39 -45.16
C HIS A 24 -18.64 11.37 -44.00
N SER A 25 -19.20 10.98 -42.84
CA SER A 25 -19.06 11.75 -41.62
C SER A 25 -18.02 11.06 -40.72
N ILE A 26 -16.96 11.78 -40.40
CA ILE A 26 -15.87 11.32 -39.53
C ILE A 26 -16.07 11.96 -38.17
N TYR A 27 -16.37 11.14 -37.18
CA TYR A 27 -16.62 11.56 -35.79
C TYR A 27 -15.45 11.23 -34.88
N GLN A 28 -15.27 12.04 -33.88
CA GLN A 28 -14.49 11.65 -32.73
C GLN A 28 -15.35 10.71 -31.84
N SER A 29 -15.02 9.43 -31.85
CA SER A 29 -15.80 8.41 -31.12
C SER A 29 -15.42 8.32 -29.64
N SER A 30 -14.19 8.66 -29.31
CA SER A 30 -13.65 8.67 -27.95
C SER A 30 -12.43 9.58 -27.90
N PHE A 31 -12.06 9.95 -26.71
CA PHE A 31 -10.75 10.58 -26.45
C PHE A 31 -10.11 9.86 -25.26
N SER A 32 -8.81 9.81 -25.29
CA SER A 32 -7.98 9.33 -24.17
C SER A 32 -6.91 10.38 -23.90
N ASP A 33 -6.18 10.20 -22.82
CA ASP A 33 -5.02 11.02 -22.53
C ASP A 33 -4.04 10.97 -23.73
N GLY A 34 -3.51 12.13 -24.11
CA GLY A 34 -2.57 12.27 -25.24
C GLY A 34 -1.12 11.93 -24.89
N GLY A 35 -0.87 11.32 -23.75
CA GLY A 35 0.48 11.03 -23.24
C GLY A 35 0.97 12.12 -22.30
N SER A 36 0.16 12.49 -21.30
CA SER A 36 0.53 13.43 -20.25
C SER A 36 1.84 13.04 -19.59
N SER A 37 2.70 14.03 -19.33
CA SER A 37 3.92 13.83 -18.55
C SER A 37 3.58 13.82 -17.06
N LEU A 38 4.08 12.83 -16.35
CA LEU A 38 3.86 12.62 -14.93
C LEU A 38 5.20 12.69 -14.19
N SER A 39 5.21 13.39 -13.06
CA SER A 39 6.26 13.31 -12.06
C SER A 39 5.69 12.52 -10.89
N ILE A 40 6.29 11.39 -10.60
CA ILE A 40 5.76 10.40 -9.65
C ILE A 40 6.85 10.10 -8.63
N ASP A 41 6.46 10.03 -7.37
CA ASP A 41 7.32 9.54 -6.30
C ASP A 41 6.98 8.06 -6.01
N ALA A 42 8.00 7.23 -6.07
CA ALA A 42 7.92 5.80 -5.78
C ALA A 42 8.31 5.55 -4.32
N TRP A 43 7.34 5.24 -3.48
CA TRP A 43 7.50 5.00 -2.06
C TRP A 43 7.75 3.52 -1.78
N PRO A 44 8.82 3.15 -1.05
CA PRO A 44 9.14 1.75 -0.77
C PRO A 44 8.21 1.17 0.31
N LEU A 45 7.38 0.19 -0.06
CA LEU A 45 6.51 -0.51 0.90
C LEU A 45 7.20 -1.69 1.62
N ASP A 46 8.33 -2.17 1.09
CA ASP A 46 9.05 -3.34 1.61
C ASP A 46 10.43 -3.04 2.18
N SER A 47 10.78 -1.76 2.31
CA SER A 47 12.06 -1.27 2.84
C SER A 47 13.32 -1.67 2.06
N ARG A 48 13.22 -2.42 0.95
CA ARG A 48 14.39 -2.85 0.15
C ARG A 48 15.17 -1.67 -0.44
N ALA A 49 14.48 -0.57 -0.73
CA ALA A 49 15.07 0.66 -1.26
C ALA A 49 15.17 1.79 -0.22
N GLY A 50 15.11 1.46 1.08
CA GLY A 50 15.08 2.45 2.16
C GLY A 50 13.66 2.92 2.49
N THR A 51 13.52 4.12 3.06
CA THR A 51 12.22 4.72 3.42
C THR A 51 11.94 6.01 2.66
N GLU A 52 12.89 6.51 1.89
CA GLU A 52 12.76 7.72 1.09
C GLU A 52 12.19 7.39 -0.30
N PRO A 53 11.33 8.27 -0.87
CA PRO A 53 10.80 8.06 -2.20
C PRO A 53 11.85 8.28 -3.29
N VAL A 54 11.68 7.59 -4.40
CA VAL A 54 12.47 7.78 -5.62
C VAL A 54 11.62 8.48 -6.67
N SER A 55 12.02 9.68 -7.10
CA SER A 55 11.29 10.42 -8.13
C SER A 55 11.48 9.84 -9.53
N ILE A 56 10.39 9.62 -10.23
CA ILE A 56 10.32 9.05 -11.58
C ILE A 56 9.61 10.04 -12.51
N GLN A 57 10.24 10.35 -13.64
CA GLN A 57 9.61 11.08 -14.74
C GLN A 57 9.13 10.08 -15.80
N THR A 58 7.86 10.10 -16.12
CA THR A 58 7.26 9.17 -17.09
C THR A 58 6.15 9.85 -17.89
N LYS A 59 5.58 9.13 -18.86
CA LYS A 59 4.42 9.58 -19.62
C LYS A 59 3.37 8.49 -19.67
N VAL A 60 2.13 8.90 -19.79
CA VAL A 60 1.05 7.95 -20.09
C VAL A 60 1.35 7.22 -21.39
N PHE A 61 1.14 5.91 -21.42
CA PHE A 61 1.49 4.95 -22.49
C PHE A 61 3.00 4.68 -22.64
N GLU A 62 3.83 5.13 -21.70
CA GLU A 62 5.24 4.78 -21.68
C GLU A 62 5.47 3.48 -20.89
N ASN A 63 6.39 2.65 -21.43
CA ASN A 63 6.93 1.47 -20.76
C ASN A 63 8.33 1.78 -20.29
N ARG A 64 8.58 1.55 -19.00
CA ARG A 64 9.87 1.85 -18.38
C ARG A 64 10.34 0.71 -17.49
N GLN A 65 11.63 0.40 -17.55
CA GLN A 65 12.25 -0.48 -16.57
C GLN A 65 12.56 0.30 -15.30
N MET A 66 12.25 -0.30 -14.16
CA MET A 66 12.58 0.17 -12.82
C MET A 66 13.46 -0.87 -12.15
N LEU A 67 14.55 -0.42 -11.53
CA LEU A 67 15.31 -1.23 -10.61
C LEU A 67 14.78 -0.99 -9.20
N TRP A 68 14.38 -2.05 -8.50
CA TRP A 68 13.86 -1.99 -7.15
C TRP A 68 14.59 -2.99 -6.25
N GLY A 69 15.53 -2.48 -5.43
CA GLY A 69 16.51 -3.34 -4.79
C GLY A 69 17.33 -4.06 -5.86
N GLU A 70 17.33 -5.38 -5.86
CA GLU A 70 18.00 -6.23 -6.85
C GLU A 70 17.06 -6.71 -7.97
N GLU A 71 15.77 -6.39 -7.90
CA GLU A 71 14.77 -6.84 -8.87
C GLU A 71 14.53 -5.79 -9.95
N THR A 72 14.44 -6.25 -11.19
CA THR A 72 14.00 -5.42 -12.33
C THR A 72 12.51 -5.59 -12.53
N MET A 73 11.78 -4.48 -12.55
CA MET A 73 10.36 -4.45 -12.87
C MET A 73 10.09 -3.61 -14.09
N GLN A 74 9.06 -3.93 -14.84
CA GLN A 74 8.57 -3.11 -15.94
C GLN A 74 7.33 -2.34 -15.49
N LEU A 75 7.43 -1.01 -15.49
CA LEU A 75 6.34 -0.08 -15.26
C LEU A 75 5.71 0.31 -16.59
N GLU A 76 4.42 0.06 -16.75
CA GLU A 76 3.62 0.45 -17.92
C GLU A 76 2.52 1.40 -17.46
N MET A 77 2.64 2.69 -17.82
CA MET A 77 1.60 3.69 -17.51
C MET A 77 0.46 3.54 -18.50
N THR A 78 -0.76 3.26 -18.01
CA THR A 78 -1.90 2.92 -18.88
C THR A 78 -2.94 4.01 -18.98
N SER A 79 -3.11 4.86 -17.96
CA SER A 79 -4.12 5.92 -17.96
C SER A 79 -3.78 6.98 -16.91
N PHE A 80 -4.21 8.21 -17.18
CA PHE A 80 -4.28 9.30 -16.22
C PHE A 80 -5.63 9.99 -16.33
N ARG A 81 -6.27 10.24 -15.18
CA ARG A 81 -7.54 10.96 -15.09
C ARG A 81 -7.33 12.18 -14.20
N PRO A 82 -7.35 13.40 -14.75
CA PRO A 82 -7.21 14.62 -13.97
C PRO A 82 -8.42 14.89 -13.06
N PHE A 83 -9.58 14.33 -13.40
CA PHE A 83 -10.83 14.42 -12.63
C PHE A 83 -11.36 13.01 -12.41
N ASN A 84 -11.62 12.67 -11.15
CA ASN A 84 -12.12 11.37 -10.73
C ASN A 84 -13.47 11.53 -10.02
N ILE A 85 -14.50 11.80 -10.82
CA ILE A 85 -15.84 12.12 -10.34
C ILE A 85 -16.64 10.82 -10.21
N ASN A 86 -17.01 10.49 -8.97
CA ASN A 86 -17.79 9.31 -8.63
C ASN A 86 -18.91 9.67 -7.64
N PRO A 87 -19.91 8.81 -7.46
CA PRO A 87 -20.89 8.98 -6.37
C PRO A 87 -20.21 9.12 -5.02
N ASP A 88 -20.65 10.09 -4.22
CA ASP A 88 -20.12 10.29 -2.87
C ASP A 88 -20.64 9.16 -1.94
N PRO A 89 -19.78 8.31 -1.39
CA PRO A 89 -20.21 7.21 -0.53
C PRO A 89 -20.77 7.66 0.83
N THR A 90 -20.63 8.94 1.17
CA THR A 90 -21.19 9.51 2.41
C THR A 90 -22.62 10.02 2.22
N GLU A 91 -23.10 10.07 0.98
CA GLU A 91 -24.43 10.54 0.62
C GLU A 91 -25.34 9.37 0.24
N GLU A 92 -26.63 9.44 0.63
CA GLU A 92 -27.61 8.40 0.26
C GLU A 92 -28.03 8.47 -1.22
N ASP A 93 -27.89 9.65 -1.85
CA ASP A 93 -28.27 9.87 -3.26
C ASP A 93 -27.03 9.69 -4.16
N GLU A 94 -26.96 8.58 -4.90
CA GLU A 94 -25.90 8.28 -5.86
C GLU A 94 -25.71 9.36 -6.96
N ARG A 95 -26.63 10.31 -7.08
CA ARG A 95 -26.49 11.46 -8.00
C ARG A 95 -25.61 12.56 -7.43
N ASN A 96 -25.32 12.54 -6.13
CA ASN A 96 -24.37 13.45 -5.51
C ASN A 96 -22.96 12.96 -5.86
N LEU A 97 -22.32 13.66 -6.77
CA LEU A 97 -21.00 13.32 -7.26
C LEU A 97 -19.94 14.13 -6.54
N ARG A 98 -18.83 13.47 -6.20
CA ARG A 98 -17.63 14.09 -5.62
C ARG A 98 -16.43 13.80 -6.53
N ASP A 99 -15.57 14.80 -6.68
CA ASP A 99 -14.26 14.61 -7.29
C ASP A 99 -13.27 14.14 -6.21
N PHE A 100 -12.76 12.92 -6.36
CA PHE A 100 -11.78 12.31 -5.46
C PHE A 100 -10.33 12.67 -5.84
N GLY A 101 -10.16 13.66 -6.71
CA GLY A 101 -8.87 14.10 -7.21
C GLY A 101 -8.30 13.22 -8.31
N PRO A 102 -7.18 13.65 -8.90
CA PRO A 102 -6.58 12.91 -10.01
C PRO A 102 -6.10 11.53 -9.59
N ASN A 103 -6.25 10.58 -10.51
CA ASN A 103 -5.72 9.23 -10.37
C ASN A 103 -5.03 8.78 -11.65
N PHE A 104 -4.20 7.77 -11.54
CA PHE A 104 -3.57 7.11 -12.67
C PHE A 104 -3.57 5.60 -12.51
N THR A 105 -3.57 4.90 -13.65
CA THR A 105 -3.45 3.44 -13.67
C THR A 105 -2.16 3.04 -14.33
N PHE A 106 -1.57 1.97 -13.81
CA PHE A 106 -0.32 1.40 -14.32
C PHE A 106 -0.29 -0.10 -14.12
N LYS A 107 0.60 -0.77 -14.85
CA LYS A 107 0.91 -2.18 -14.62
C LYS A 107 2.36 -2.32 -14.16
N LEU A 108 2.56 -3.16 -13.17
CA LEU A 108 3.88 -3.65 -12.79
C LEU A 108 4.01 -5.09 -13.24
N ARG A 109 5.07 -5.35 -13.99
CA ARG A 109 5.42 -6.68 -14.45
C ARG A 109 6.77 -7.09 -13.88
N THR A 110 6.80 -8.25 -13.25
CA THR A 110 8.04 -8.86 -12.75
C THR A 110 8.83 -9.52 -13.88
N GLU A 111 10.08 -9.87 -13.63
CA GLU A 111 10.91 -10.63 -14.57
C GLU A 111 10.31 -12.01 -14.91
N THR A 112 9.54 -12.60 -14.00
CA THR A 112 8.83 -13.87 -14.23
C THR A 112 7.64 -13.74 -15.16
N GLY A 113 7.27 -12.50 -15.55
CA GLY A 113 6.15 -12.20 -16.44
C GLY A 113 4.81 -12.01 -15.74
N GLU A 114 4.74 -12.17 -14.41
CA GLU A 114 3.55 -11.83 -13.64
C GLU A 114 3.28 -10.33 -13.73
N ALA A 115 2.04 -9.95 -14.01
CA ALA A 115 1.64 -8.56 -14.11
C ALA A 115 0.37 -8.31 -13.29
N ARG A 116 0.36 -7.21 -12.56
CA ARG A 116 -0.81 -6.69 -11.86
C ARG A 116 -1.09 -5.27 -12.30
N GLU A 117 -2.35 -4.90 -12.31
CA GLU A 117 -2.79 -3.55 -12.62
C GLU A 117 -3.14 -2.81 -11.33
N TYR A 118 -2.67 -1.58 -11.24
CA TYR A 118 -2.84 -0.70 -10.09
C TYR A 118 -3.56 0.57 -10.48
N GLU A 119 -4.35 1.12 -9.57
CA GLU A 119 -4.98 2.43 -9.67
C GLU A 119 -4.66 3.25 -8.42
N ASN A 120 -3.85 4.30 -8.58
CA ASN A 120 -3.40 5.11 -7.46
C ASN A 120 -4.02 6.51 -7.51
N TYR A 121 -4.43 7.00 -6.35
CA TYR A 121 -4.90 8.35 -6.15
C TYR A 121 -3.71 9.24 -5.80
N MET A 122 -3.63 10.41 -6.46
CA MET A 122 -2.49 11.32 -6.29
C MET A 122 -2.59 12.18 -5.01
N PHE A 123 -3.78 12.28 -4.43
CA PHE A 123 -4.02 12.99 -3.17
C PHE A 123 -4.65 12.07 -2.15
N PRO A 124 -4.43 12.34 -0.85
CA PRO A 124 -5.11 11.61 0.21
C PRO A 124 -6.63 11.76 0.12
N VAL A 125 -7.33 10.71 0.48
CA VAL A 125 -8.79 10.67 0.55
C VAL A 125 -9.19 10.53 2.01
N GLU A 126 -10.11 11.40 2.46
CA GLU A 126 -10.67 11.33 3.81
C GLU A 126 -11.63 10.15 3.93
N ARG A 127 -11.45 9.37 5.00
CA ARG A 127 -12.35 8.32 5.43
C ARG A 127 -12.43 8.29 6.96
N ASP A 128 -13.63 8.41 7.50
CA ASP A 128 -13.89 8.38 8.95
C ASP A 128 -13.04 9.41 9.75
N GLY A 129 -12.84 10.61 9.16
CA GLY A 129 -12.07 11.71 9.73
C GLY A 129 -10.56 11.52 9.69
N ARG A 130 -10.05 10.59 8.88
CA ARG A 130 -8.63 10.31 8.68
C ARG A 130 -8.31 10.28 7.18
N GLU A 131 -7.09 10.59 6.84
CA GLU A 131 -6.62 10.66 5.47
C GLU A 131 -5.77 9.45 5.09
N TYR A 132 -5.95 8.98 3.85
CA TYR A 132 -5.23 7.82 3.30
C TYR A 132 -4.91 8.04 1.83
N TYR A 133 -3.72 7.63 1.40
CA TYR A 133 -3.52 7.35 -0.01
C TYR A 133 -4.19 6.05 -0.39
N LEU A 134 -4.92 6.06 -1.50
CA LEU A 134 -5.58 4.88 -2.04
C LEU A 134 -4.78 4.27 -3.17
N SER A 135 -4.56 2.97 -3.08
CA SER A 135 -3.99 2.18 -4.16
C SER A 135 -4.83 0.93 -4.39
N GLY A 136 -5.52 0.90 -5.53
CA GLY A 136 -6.25 -0.26 -5.99
C GLY A 136 -5.34 -1.25 -6.70
N VAL A 137 -5.58 -2.56 -6.51
CA VAL A 137 -4.90 -3.64 -7.22
C VAL A 137 -5.90 -4.61 -7.80
N ARG A 138 -5.65 -5.12 -9.01
CA ARG A 138 -6.37 -6.23 -9.62
C ARG A 138 -5.46 -7.08 -10.49
N ASN A 139 -5.79 -8.36 -10.63
CA ASN A 139 -5.02 -9.29 -11.46
C ASN A 139 -5.55 -9.35 -12.90
N SER A 140 -6.78 -8.93 -13.12
CA SER A 140 -7.46 -9.00 -14.41
C SER A 140 -8.35 -7.77 -14.62
N PRO A 141 -8.49 -7.25 -15.84
CA PRO A 141 -9.43 -6.17 -16.16
C PRO A 141 -10.91 -6.51 -15.87
N ALA A 142 -11.25 -7.79 -15.72
CA ALA A 142 -12.60 -8.24 -15.36
C ALA A 142 -12.89 -8.15 -13.86
N GLU A 143 -11.85 -7.95 -13.03
CA GLU A 143 -11.98 -7.82 -11.58
C GLU A 143 -12.14 -6.36 -11.18
N SER A 144 -12.86 -6.12 -10.09
CA SER A 144 -12.86 -4.83 -9.42
C SER A 144 -11.53 -4.61 -8.69
N PHE A 145 -11.10 -3.36 -8.56
CA PHE A 145 -9.94 -3.03 -7.74
C PHE A 145 -10.20 -3.34 -6.26
N ALA A 146 -9.26 -4.02 -5.63
CA ALA A 146 -9.17 -4.12 -4.17
C ALA A 146 -8.24 -3.01 -3.67
N TYR A 147 -8.76 -2.15 -2.78
CA TYR A 147 -8.02 -0.97 -2.34
C TYR A 147 -7.24 -1.22 -1.06
N LEU A 148 -5.97 -0.82 -1.08
CA LEU A 148 -5.12 -0.62 0.06
C LEU A 148 -5.24 0.84 0.52
N TYR A 149 -5.38 1.05 1.82
CA TYR A 149 -5.45 2.36 2.46
C TYR A 149 -4.14 2.61 3.19
N LEU A 150 -3.28 3.48 2.63
CA LEU A 150 -2.00 3.83 3.23
C LEU A 150 -2.21 5.05 4.13
N PRO A 151 -2.03 4.93 5.46
CA PRO A 151 -2.26 6.04 6.37
C PRO A 151 -1.20 7.12 6.15
N VAL A 152 -1.64 8.37 6.17
CA VAL A 152 -0.75 9.53 6.11
C VAL A 152 -0.50 10.10 7.50
N ASP A 153 0.68 10.65 7.71
CA ASP A 153 1.04 11.38 8.93
C ASP A 153 0.45 12.79 8.95
N GLU A 154 0.74 13.54 10.02
CA GLU A 154 0.23 14.92 10.22
C GLU A 154 0.70 15.90 9.12
N ASP A 155 1.77 15.59 8.42
CA ASP A 155 2.31 16.36 7.29
C ASP A 155 1.73 15.93 5.93
N GLY A 156 0.82 14.95 5.91
CA GLY A 156 0.23 14.39 4.70
C GLY A 156 1.18 13.45 3.94
N SER A 157 2.21 12.94 4.61
CA SER A 157 3.26 12.09 4.06
C SER A 157 3.08 10.63 4.47
N LEU A 158 3.75 9.72 3.76
CA LEU A 158 3.86 8.30 4.12
C LEU A 158 5.08 8.00 5.01
N GLN A 159 5.89 9.00 5.35
CA GLN A 159 7.18 8.79 5.99
C GLN A 159 7.08 8.07 7.33
N GLN A 160 6.13 8.48 8.18
CA GLN A 160 5.94 7.84 9.49
C GLN A 160 5.50 6.39 9.36
N PHE A 161 4.60 6.08 8.41
CA PHE A 161 4.17 4.71 8.11
C PHE A 161 5.34 3.84 7.64
N LEU A 162 6.16 4.37 6.73
CA LEU A 162 7.31 3.65 6.18
C LEU A 162 8.41 3.43 7.23
N ASN A 163 8.67 4.43 8.06
CA ASN A 163 9.60 4.29 9.18
C ASN A 163 9.15 3.19 10.14
N TYR A 164 7.87 3.19 10.53
CA TYR A 164 7.33 2.13 11.37
C TYR A 164 7.42 0.75 10.69
N SER A 165 7.06 0.66 9.41
CA SER A 165 7.18 -0.58 8.63
C SER A 165 8.62 -1.09 8.54
N ALA A 166 9.61 -0.19 8.47
CA ALA A 166 11.04 -0.54 8.46
C ALA A 166 11.50 -1.08 9.84
N LEU A 167 11.07 -0.43 10.94
CA LEU A 167 11.41 -0.88 12.30
C LEU A 167 10.89 -2.29 12.62
N LEU A 168 9.74 -2.69 12.07
CA LEU A 168 9.23 -4.05 12.21
C LEU A 168 10.11 -5.12 11.52
N ARG A 169 11.04 -4.71 10.66
CA ARG A 169 11.99 -5.55 9.93
C ARG A 169 13.43 -5.42 10.43
N ASP A 170 13.65 -4.55 11.42
CA ASP A 170 14.94 -4.39 12.08
C ASP A 170 15.12 -5.51 13.12
N GLU A 171 15.90 -6.53 12.75
CA GLU A 171 16.11 -7.73 13.57
C GLU A 171 16.74 -7.40 14.93
N GLU A 172 17.63 -6.41 15.01
CA GLU A 172 18.28 -6.01 16.26
C GLU A 172 17.27 -5.34 17.21
N LEU A 173 16.49 -4.39 16.72
CA LEU A 173 15.43 -3.73 17.50
C LEU A 173 14.35 -4.73 17.95
N VAL A 174 13.89 -5.60 17.05
CA VAL A 174 12.89 -6.63 17.34
C VAL A 174 13.38 -7.56 18.45
N SER A 175 14.64 -8.02 18.38
CA SER A 175 15.25 -8.89 19.40
C SER A 175 15.40 -8.18 20.73
N ASP A 176 15.83 -6.92 20.76
CA ASP A 176 15.98 -6.12 21.96
C ASP A 176 14.65 -5.90 22.69
N ILE A 177 13.59 -5.58 21.93
CA ILE A 177 12.24 -5.39 22.48
C ILE A 177 11.70 -6.73 23.01
N ALA A 178 11.83 -7.83 22.25
CA ALA A 178 11.41 -9.15 22.70
C ALA A 178 12.10 -9.55 24.00
N ASN A 179 13.41 -9.35 24.08
CA ASN A 179 14.21 -9.62 25.30
C ASN A 179 13.74 -8.76 26.51
N SER A 180 13.45 -7.47 26.28
CA SER A 180 12.92 -6.59 27.33
C SER A 180 11.56 -7.06 27.84
N MET A 181 10.66 -7.41 26.94
CA MET A 181 9.32 -7.93 27.29
C MET A 181 9.42 -9.21 28.09
N MET A 182 10.32 -10.13 27.71
CA MET A 182 10.52 -11.38 28.44
C MET A 182 11.08 -11.15 29.82
N LYS A 183 12.07 -10.29 29.99
CA LYS A 183 12.61 -9.92 31.30
C LYS A 183 11.55 -9.33 32.22
N GLU A 184 10.67 -8.48 31.72
CA GLU A 184 9.56 -7.92 32.49
C GLU A 184 8.54 -8.98 32.89
N ALA A 185 8.14 -9.86 31.96
CA ALA A 185 7.18 -10.93 32.22
C ALA A 185 7.71 -11.93 33.26
N LEU A 186 8.99 -12.31 33.19
CA LEU A 186 9.61 -13.28 34.08
C LEU A 186 10.08 -12.68 35.40
N ALA A 187 10.19 -11.37 35.52
CA ALA A 187 10.50 -10.71 36.81
C ALA A 187 9.47 -10.97 37.90
N MET A 188 8.27 -11.38 37.51
CA MET A 188 7.18 -11.74 38.42
C MET A 188 7.19 -13.22 38.85
N LEU A 189 8.05 -14.07 38.25
CA LEU A 189 8.15 -15.48 38.57
C LEU A 189 9.18 -15.73 39.66
N PRO A 190 8.93 -16.68 40.60
CA PRO A 190 9.81 -16.94 41.71
C PRO A 190 11.13 -17.62 41.32
N GLU A 191 11.17 -18.32 40.21
CA GLU A 191 12.36 -19.00 39.69
C GLU A 191 12.55 -18.59 38.22
N ARG A 192 13.78 -18.26 37.84
CA ARG A 192 14.14 -17.98 36.46
C ARG A 192 14.49 -19.27 35.74
N ASP A 193 13.86 -19.48 34.58
CA ASP A 193 14.18 -20.56 33.65
C ASP A 193 14.73 -19.91 32.35
N GLU A 194 16.05 -19.93 32.20
CA GLU A 194 16.74 -19.36 31.02
C GLU A 194 16.31 -20.02 29.71
N ALA A 195 15.96 -21.31 29.73
CA ALA A 195 15.50 -22.02 28.53
C ALA A 195 14.08 -21.56 28.12
N LEU A 196 13.21 -21.34 29.10
CA LEU A 196 11.88 -20.78 28.87
C LEU A 196 11.97 -19.34 28.33
N GLU A 197 12.87 -18.52 28.92
CA GLU A 197 13.12 -17.15 28.46
C GLU A 197 13.52 -17.11 26.98
N ALA A 198 14.54 -17.88 26.60
CA ALA A 198 14.99 -17.97 25.22
C ALA A 198 13.90 -18.49 24.26
N SER A 199 13.11 -19.47 24.67
CA SER A 199 12.01 -20.02 23.86
C SER A 199 10.91 -18.98 23.61
N LEU A 200 10.52 -18.22 24.62
CA LEU A 200 9.50 -17.17 24.51
C LEU A 200 10.00 -15.99 23.66
N GLN A 201 11.26 -15.59 23.83
CA GLN A 201 11.87 -14.56 22.97
C GLN A 201 11.84 -14.99 21.51
N GLN A 202 12.29 -16.18 21.19
CA GLN A 202 12.27 -16.72 19.83
C GLN A 202 10.84 -16.78 19.26
N THR A 203 9.85 -17.10 20.11
CA THR A 203 8.44 -17.10 19.71
C THR A 203 7.98 -15.70 19.31
N LEU A 204 8.31 -14.66 20.08
CA LEU A 204 7.95 -13.27 19.75
C LEU A 204 8.59 -12.81 18.44
N GLU A 205 9.87 -13.06 18.25
CA GLU A 205 10.59 -12.75 17.00
C GLU A 205 9.94 -13.47 15.81
N THR A 206 9.52 -14.71 16.00
CA THR A 206 8.80 -15.48 14.98
C THR A 206 7.44 -14.86 14.68
N LEU A 207 6.66 -14.46 15.68
CA LEU A 207 5.34 -13.84 15.48
C LEU A 207 5.43 -12.53 14.70
N ILE A 208 6.42 -11.67 14.99
CA ILE A 208 6.65 -10.45 14.20
C ILE A 208 7.04 -10.79 12.75
N THR A 209 7.92 -11.76 12.55
CA THR A 209 8.33 -12.20 11.21
C THR A 209 7.14 -12.70 10.39
N MET A 210 6.26 -13.52 11.00
CA MET A 210 5.03 -14.00 10.36
C MET A 210 4.08 -12.84 10.04
N PHE A 211 3.89 -11.93 11.01
CA PHE A 211 3.06 -10.75 10.80
C PHE A 211 3.53 -9.88 9.64
N VAL A 212 4.81 -9.56 9.56
CA VAL A 212 5.39 -8.76 8.47
C VAL A 212 5.27 -9.47 7.11
N ARG A 213 5.33 -10.81 7.10
CA ARG A 213 5.25 -11.63 5.89
C ARG A 213 3.82 -11.76 5.35
N GLY A 214 2.84 -12.02 6.20
CA GLY A 214 1.48 -12.37 5.79
C GLY A 214 0.37 -11.85 6.69
N GLY A 215 0.67 -10.91 7.60
CA GLY A 215 -0.30 -10.31 8.50
C GLY A 215 -0.80 -11.27 9.57
N PHE A 216 -1.96 -10.94 10.13
CA PHE A 216 -2.58 -11.76 11.17
C PHE A 216 -3.03 -13.14 10.67
N ASP A 217 -3.26 -13.34 9.39
CA ASP A 217 -3.60 -14.66 8.84
C ASP A 217 -2.40 -15.61 8.94
N GLU A 218 -1.20 -15.17 8.58
CA GLU A 218 0.02 -15.95 8.69
C GLU A 218 0.35 -16.27 10.16
N VAL A 219 0.14 -15.31 11.05
CA VAL A 219 0.29 -15.51 12.51
C VAL A 219 -0.70 -16.56 13.01
N ARG A 220 -1.95 -16.51 12.57
CA ARG A 220 -2.97 -17.49 12.94
C ARG A 220 -2.60 -18.89 12.46
N ASP A 221 -2.19 -19.01 11.19
CA ASP A 221 -1.75 -20.28 10.63
C ASP A 221 -0.54 -20.85 11.38
N PHE A 222 0.40 -19.99 11.78
CA PHE A 222 1.52 -20.40 12.64
C PHE A 222 1.05 -20.94 14.00
N ILE A 223 0.14 -20.24 14.66
CA ILE A 223 -0.43 -20.67 15.95
C ILE A 223 -1.16 -22.01 15.79
N ASP A 224 -1.99 -22.14 14.75
CA ASP A 224 -2.79 -23.33 14.50
C ASP A 224 -1.94 -24.56 14.19
N ASN A 225 -0.78 -24.38 13.53
CA ASN A 225 0.12 -25.47 13.20
C ASN A 225 1.10 -25.84 14.32
N ASN A 226 1.35 -24.95 15.29
CA ASN A 226 2.37 -25.18 16.32
C ASN A 226 1.78 -25.41 17.73
N LEU A 227 0.51 -25.10 17.96
CA LEU A 227 -0.15 -25.35 19.25
C LEU A 227 -1.03 -26.62 19.17
N PRO A 228 -0.97 -27.51 20.21
CA PRO A 228 -1.91 -28.59 20.35
C PRO A 228 -3.36 -28.06 20.44
N ASP A 229 -4.32 -28.75 19.83
CA ASP A 229 -5.73 -28.34 19.82
C ASP A 229 -6.28 -28.10 21.23
N ALA A 230 -5.88 -28.90 22.22
CA ALA A 230 -6.34 -28.76 23.60
C ALA A 230 -5.84 -27.48 24.30
N GLU A 231 -4.77 -26.87 23.83
CA GLU A 231 -4.15 -25.69 24.44
C GLU A 231 -4.40 -24.41 23.61
N ARG A 232 -4.82 -24.57 22.36
CA ARG A 232 -4.96 -23.46 21.40
C ARG A 232 -5.90 -22.38 21.89
N ASP A 233 -7.08 -22.74 22.40
CA ASP A 233 -8.09 -21.78 22.87
C ASP A 233 -7.58 -20.91 24.04
N ASN A 234 -6.64 -21.43 24.82
CA ASN A 234 -6.06 -20.73 25.95
C ASN A 234 -4.83 -19.91 25.59
N LEU A 235 -3.96 -20.43 24.70
CA LEU A 235 -2.66 -19.82 24.38
C LEU A 235 -2.71 -18.85 23.20
N ALA A 236 -3.58 -19.09 22.21
CA ALA A 236 -3.68 -18.20 21.05
C ALA A 236 -3.98 -16.74 21.43
N PRO A 237 -4.93 -16.43 22.34
CA PRO A 237 -5.15 -15.06 22.78
C PRO A 237 -3.92 -14.43 23.45
N ALA A 238 -3.12 -15.22 24.19
CA ALA A 238 -1.90 -14.75 24.83
C ALA A 238 -0.84 -14.39 23.78
N TYR A 239 -0.61 -15.25 22.78
CA TYR A 239 0.32 -14.96 21.68
C TYR A 239 -0.09 -13.73 20.87
N LEU A 240 -1.37 -13.58 20.54
CA LEU A 240 -1.88 -12.39 19.87
C LEU A 240 -1.77 -11.13 20.74
N GLY A 241 -1.93 -11.26 22.07
CA GLY A 241 -1.73 -10.18 23.02
C GLY A 241 -0.26 -9.73 23.06
N MET A 242 0.67 -10.67 23.13
CA MET A 242 2.11 -10.40 23.09
C MET A 242 2.53 -9.76 21.76
N LEU A 243 2.02 -10.23 20.62
CA LEU A 243 2.28 -9.63 19.34
C LEU A 243 1.80 -8.16 19.29
N ARG A 244 0.58 -7.88 19.76
CA ARG A 244 0.05 -6.50 19.78
C ARG A 244 0.89 -5.58 20.67
N GLU A 245 1.29 -6.07 21.85
CA GLU A 245 2.17 -5.34 22.74
C GLU A 245 3.53 -5.03 22.07
N MET A 246 4.10 -6.01 21.39
CA MET A 246 5.35 -5.84 20.67
C MET A 246 5.24 -4.84 19.51
N LEU A 247 4.17 -4.90 18.73
CA LEU A 247 3.87 -3.93 17.67
C LEU A 247 3.78 -2.50 18.24
N ALA A 248 3.11 -2.34 19.39
CA ALA A 248 3.01 -1.04 20.07
C ALA A 248 4.38 -0.55 20.58
N ARG A 249 5.18 -1.42 21.19
CA ARG A 249 6.52 -1.04 21.71
C ARG A 249 7.48 -0.64 20.59
N ILE A 250 7.43 -1.32 19.44
CA ILE A 250 8.18 -0.92 18.25
C ILE A 250 7.72 0.47 17.78
N TYR A 251 6.42 0.76 17.76
CA TYR A 251 5.92 2.08 17.44
C TYR A 251 6.40 3.15 18.42
N PHE A 252 6.40 2.86 19.72
CA PHE A 252 6.88 3.77 20.76
C PHE A 252 8.41 3.93 20.80
N SER A 253 9.16 3.14 20.04
CA SER A 253 10.59 3.36 19.84
C SER A 253 10.92 4.46 18.82
N MET A 254 9.91 4.93 18.09
CA MET A 254 10.07 6.07 17.17
C MET A 254 10.29 7.36 17.95
N ASP A 255 11.11 8.25 17.39
CA ASP A 255 11.44 9.52 18.02
C ASP A 255 10.18 10.37 18.32
N GLY A 256 10.12 10.88 19.54
CA GLY A 256 9.04 11.76 20.01
C GLY A 256 7.75 11.07 20.42
N ILE A 257 7.63 9.74 20.29
CA ILE A 257 6.44 8.98 20.67
C ILE A 257 6.71 8.15 21.93
N THR A 258 5.94 8.36 22.97
CA THR A 258 6.04 7.56 24.20
C THR A 258 4.66 7.15 24.70
N PRO A 259 4.54 6.05 25.46
CA PRO A 259 3.27 5.63 26.04
C PRO A 259 2.58 6.70 26.91
N GLN A 260 3.34 7.65 27.46
CA GLN A 260 2.83 8.70 28.34
C GLN A 260 2.37 9.94 27.59
N THR A 261 2.85 10.17 26.37
CA THR A 261 2.59 11.36 25.57
C THR A 261 1.80 11.09 24.29
N VAL A 262 1.57 9.80 23.97
CA VAL A 262 0.85 9.40 22.76
C VAL A 262 -0.57 9.97 22.73
N THR A 263 -0.93 10.56 21.60
CA THR A 263 -2.28 11.10 21.36
C THR A 263 -3.22 10.01 20.82
N ASN A 264 -4.54 10.29 20.86
CA ASN A 264 -5.52 9.40 20.24
C ASN A 264 -5.28 9.24 18.73
N ASP A 265 -4.90 10.31 18.04
CA ASP A 265 -4.65 10.29 16.59
C ASP A 265 -3.44 9.41 16.26
N GLN A 266 -2.38 9.46 17.08
CA GLN A 266 -1.23 8.57 16.95
C GLN A 266 -1.57 7.10 17.23
N LEU A 267 -2.48 6.81 18.17
CA LEU A 267 -2.96 5.44 18.40
C LEU A 267 -3.82 4.92 17.24
N LEU A 268 -4.65 5.76 16.66
CA LEU A 268 -5.42 5.44 15.47
C LEU A 268 -4.50 5.23 14.27
N PHE A 269 -3.48 6.07 14.10
CA PHE A 269 -2.46 5.90 13.07
C PHE A 269 -1.69 4.58 13.22
N LEU A 270 -1.33 4.20 14.45
CA LEU A 270 -0.72 2.89 14.74
C LEU A 270 -1.65 1.75 14.32
N GLN A 271 -2.93 1.81 14.69
CA GLN A 271 -3.90 0.79 14.31
C GLN A 271 -4.01 0.66 12.79
N ASP A 272 -4.16 1.77 12.08
CA ASP A 272 -4.24 1.79 10.61
C ASP A 272 -2.96 1.25 9.96
N SER A 273 -1.80 1.61 10.52
CA SER A 273 -0.52 1.12 10.03
C SER A 273 -0.38 -0.39 10.21
N VAL A 274 -0.78 -0.92 11.36
CA VAL A 274 -0.80 -2.37 11.62
C VAL A 274 -1.74 -3.09 10.65
N ASP A 275 -2.96 -2.58 10.46
CA ASP A 275 -3.94 -3.17 9.54
C ASP A 275 -3.44 -3.14 8.09
N THR A 276 -2.81 -2.05 7.67
CA THR A 276 -2.24 -1.89 6.33
C THR A 276 -1.06 -2.85 6.12
N ILE A 277 -0.09 -2.90 7.04
CA ILE A 277 1.06 -3.81 6.97
C ILE A 277 0.58 -5.26 6.90
N GLY A 278 -0.44 -5.61 7.70
CA GLY A 278 -1.06 -6.93 7.69
C GLY A 278 -1.69 -7.34 6.35
N THR A 279 -1.92 -6.41 5.44
CA THR A 279 -2.52 -6.66 4.12
C THR A 279 -1.56 -6.47 2.95
N LEU A 280 -0.34 -5.96 3.19
CA LEU A 280 0.65 -5.68 2.12
C LEU A 280 0.98 -6.91 1.26
N SER A 281 1.05 -8.10 1.85
CA SER A 281 1.31 -9.34 1.11
C SER A 281 0.27 -9.62 0.02
N ARG A 282 -0.99 -9.23 0.26
CA ARG A 282 -2.08 -9.37 -0.72
C ARG A 282 -2.03 -8.30 -1.81
N TYR A 283 -1.51 -7.12 -1.48
CA TYR A 283 -1.32 -6.04 -2.44
C TYR A 283 -0.28 -6.40 -3.50
N GLY A 284 0.80 -7.10 -3.11
CA GLY A 284 1.76 -7.73 -4.00
C GLY A 284 2.62 -6.76 -4.81
N SER A 285 2.75 -5.50 -4.37
CA SER A 285 3.75 -4.57 -4.90
C SER A 285 4.72 -4.16 -3.80
N PRO A 286 6.02 -4.08 -4.10
CA PRO A 286 7.00 -3.55 -3.18
C PRO A 286 7.01 -2.02 -3.14
N VAL A 287 6.24 -1.36 -4.01
CA VAL A 287 6.26 0.09 -4.20
C VAL A 287 4.86 0.66 -4.33
N PHE A 288 4.63 1.83 -3.74
CA PHE A 288 3.48 2.69 -4.00
C PHE A 288 3.93 3.88 -4.85
N LEU A 289 3.22 4.19 -5.92
CA LEU A 289 3.47 5.33 -6.79
C LEU A 289 2.47 6.46 -6.48
N GLN A 290 3.00 7.68 -6.28
CA GLN A 290 2.19 8.87 -5.99
C GLN A 290 2.49 10.01 -6.95
#